data_de2461a783a707cc62de94a941d5bf79
#
_entry.id   de2461a783a707cc62de94a941d5bf79
#
_cell.length_a   1.000
_cell.length_b   1.000
_cell.length_c   1.000
_cell.angle_alpha   90.00
_cell.angle_beta   90.00
_cell.angle_gamma   90.00
#
_symmetry.space_group_name_H-M   'P 1'
#
loop_
_entity.id
_entity.type
_entity.pdbx_description
1 polymer ?
#
loop_
_entity_poly.entity_id
_entity_poly.type
_entity_poly.pdbx_seq_one_letter_code
_entity_poly.pdbx_strand_id
1 'polypeptide(L)'
;NLKYGDIPKSIHKDTPFISIKNAQVLSQKFVEKTFSSDEYFSSKKGDIITIKLKNEKAVSGILLELTNKILTIQVKNSLRSFNRNNIEYVETGDVVSNPNFSPYLYWEVKSNKTGNLKGNLVYKLSNISWDAIYRLTTNGQTKGELVVEGVISNNSSKNYINTNVNLVEGKINKVKSINNNNYGKMEMSRSLPNKNTPDALGDYHIYSAGKIKNFTAKENLTVGIYGPLNV
;
A
#
# COMPACT_ATOMS: atom_id res chain seq x y z
N ASN A 1 21.67 0.90 -2.61
CA ASN A 1 20.36 0.42 -2.16
C ASN A 1 19.50 1.60 -1.72
N LEU A 2 18.23 1.60 -2.12
CA LEU A 2 17.27 2.65 -1.80
C LEU A 2 16.05 2.02 -1.11
N LYS A 3 15.61 2.61 0.00
CA LYS A 3 14.43 2.17 0.75
C LYS A 3 13.46 3.34 0.90
N TYR A 4 12.18 3.10 0.65
CA TYR A 4 11.10 4.07 0.84
C TYR A 4 9.95 3.44 1.62
N GLY A 5 9.66 3.94 2.81
CA GLY A 5 8.70 3.38 3.76
C GLY A 5 7.39 4.14 3.89
N ASP A 6 7.28 5.35 3.32
CA ASP A 6 6.05 6.15 3.41
C ASP A 6 5.06 5.78 2.30
N ILE A 7 4.57 4.54 2.34
CA ILE A 7 3.61 4.00 1.39
C ILE A 7 2.33 3.52 2.09
N PRO A 8 1.15 3.77 1.51
CA PRO A 8 -0.10 3.29 2.08
C PRO A 8 -0.24 1.77 1.90
N LYS A 9 -0.91 1.12 2.84
CA LYS A 9 -1.20 -0.33 2.76
C LYS A 9 -2.03 -0.70 1.53
N SER A 10 -2.78 0.25 0.96
CA SER A 10 -3.64 0.07 -0.21
C SER A 10 -2.92 0.18 -1.56
N ILE A 11 -1.59 0.21 -1.58
CA ILE A 11 -0.79 0.22 -2.80
C ILE A 11 -0.99 -1.07 -3.61
N HIS A 12 -1.09 -0.95 -4.92
CA HIS A 12 -1.03 -2.09 -5.82
C HIS A 12 0.43 -2.50 -5.98
N LYS A 13 0.79 -3.70 -5.50
CA LYS A 13 2.17 -4.17 -5.31
C LYS A 13 3.00 -4.26 -6.61
N ASP A 14 2.33 -4.42 -7.73
CA ASP A 14 2.88 -4.56 -9.08
C ASP A 14 3.03 -3.23 -9.85
N THR A 15 2.55 -2.12 -9.27
CA THR A 15 2.51 -0.84 -9.96
C THR A 15 3.62 0.16 -9.59
N PRO A 16 4.36 0.03 -8.48
CA PRO A 16 5.39 1.00 -8.20
C PRO A 16 6.44 1.04 -9.30
N PHE A 17 6.75 2.24 -9.75
CA PHE A 17 7.78 2.52 -10.71
C PHE A 17 8.61 3.71 -10.25
N ILE A 18 9.93 3.55 -10.21
CA ILE A 18 10.85 4.62 -9.87
C ILE A 18 11.73 4.96 -11.07
N SER A 19 11.85 6.24 -11.37
CA SER A 19 12.86 6.74 -12.30
C SER A 19 13.83 7.63 -11.55
N ILE A 20 15.13 7.39 -11.73
CA ILE A 20 16.19 8.12 -11.03
C ILE A 20 17.14 8.69 -12.07
N LYS A 21 17.39 10.00 -12.01
CA LYS A 21 18.31 10.66 -12.93
C LYS A 21 19.76 10.18 -12.66
N ASN A 22 20.44 9.71 -13.72
CA ASN A 22 21.82 9.18 -13.68
C ASN A 22 21.97 7.90 -12.85
N ALA A 23 20.92 7.09 -12.77
CA ALA A 23 21.01 5.77 -12.15
C ALA A 23 20.11 4.77 -12.88
N GLN A 24 20.51 3.51 -12.82
CA GLN A 24 19.74 2.38 -13.34
C GLN A 24 19.17 1.58 -12.18
N VAL A 25 17.89 1.28 -12.23
CA VAL A 25 17.24 0.37 -11.30
C VAL A 25 17.48 -1.06 -11.76
N LEU A 26 18.11 -1.88 -10.94
CA LEU A 26 18.44 -3.28 -11.23
C LEU A 26 17.34 -4.23 -10.75
N SER A 27 16.81 -3.97 -9.56
CA SER A 27 15.71 -4.75 -8.99
C SER A 27 14.82 -3.91 -8.11
N GLN A 28 13.57 -4.38 -7.93
CA GLN A 28 12.57 -3.78 -7.05
C GLN A 28 11.92 -4.86 -6.20
N LYS A 29 11.73 -4.58 -4.91
CA LYS A 29 11.00 -5.44 -3.98
C LYS A 29 9.98 -4.62 -3.21
N PHE A 30 8.78 -5.16 -3.08
CA PHE A 30 7.79 -4.70 -2.11
C PHE A 30 7.87 -5.60 -0.89
N VAL A 31 8.20 -5.02 0.26
CA VAL A 31 8.31 -5.75 1.52
C VAL A 31 7.13 -5.37 2.40
N GLU A 32 6.21 -6.30 2.55
CA GLU A 32 4.99 -6.12 3.35
C GLU A 32 5.18 -6.58 4.79
N LYS A 33 6.15 -7.49 5.01
CA LYS A 33 6.37 -8.10 6.32
C LYS A 33 6.75 -7.05 7.36
N THR A 34 5.84 -6.81 8.29
CA THR A 34 6.06 -5.99 9.48
C THR A 34 6.46 -6.86 10.65
N PHE A 35 7.09 -6.27 11.65
CA PHE A 35 7.40 -6.98 12.89
C PHE A 35 6.12 -7.50 13.55
N SER A 36 6.14 -8.77 13.91
CA SER A 36 5.13 -9.46 14.69
C SER A 36 5.83 -10.20 15.84
N SER A 37 5.42 -9.94 17.07
CA SER A 37 5.98 -10.64 18.24
C SER A 37 5.72 -12.15 18.16
N ASP A 38 4.56 -12.57 17.68
CA ASP A 38 4.23 -14.00 17.53
C ASP A 38 5.13 -14.69 16.50
N GLU A 39 5.39 -14.06 15.36
CA GLU A 39 6.34 -14.60 14.38
C GLU A 39 7.77 -14.60 14.91
N TYR A 40 8.16 -13.56 15.62
CA TYR A 40 9.47 -13.46 16.23
C TYR A 40 9.68 -14.58 17.24
N PHE A 41 8.78 -14.74 18.21
CA PHE A 41 8.89 -15.83 19.19
C PHE A 41 8.76 -17.21 18.53
N SER A 42 7.95 -17.37 17.51
CA SER A 42 7.86 -18.64 16.75
C SER A 42 9.18 -19.01 16.07
N SER A 43 9.96 -18.01 15.64
CA SER A 43 11.28 -18.23 15.04
C SER A 43 12.34 -18.66 16.07
N LYS A 44 12.04 -18.52 17.38
CA LYS A 44 12.89 -18.90 18.49
C LYS A 44 12.65 -20.32 19.01
N LYS A 45 11.92 -21.15 18.26
CA LYS A 45 11.81 -22.59 18.58
C LYS A 45 13.18 -23.25 18.56
N GLY A 46 13.52 -23.94 19.65
CA GLY A 46 14.84 -24.51 19.90
C GLY A 46 15.77 -23.62 20.70
N ASP A 47 15.46 -22.33 20.89
CA ASP A 47 16.23 -21.40 21.70
C ASP A 47 15.71 -21.37 23.14
N ILE A 48 16.55 -20.90 24.06
CA ILE A 48 16.17 -20.68 25.47
C ILE A 48 15.38 -19.37 25.54
N ILE A 49 14.19 -19.46 26.15
CA ILE A 49 13.36 -18.31 26.51
C ILE A 49 13.05 -18.31 27.98
N THR A 50 12.69 -17.16 28.53
CA THR A 50 12.22 -17.00 29.89
C THR A 50 10.76 -16.59 29.87
N ILE A 51 9.94 -17.28 30.68
CA ILE A 51 8.50 -17.03 30.82
C ILE A 51 8.24 -16.62 32.27
N LYS A 52 7.48 -15.57 32.47
CA LYS A 52 6.95 -15.13 33.74
C LYS A 52 5.44 -15.36 33.77
N LEU A 53 4.97 -16.16 34.68
CA LEU A 53 3.55 -16.31 34.97
C LEU A 53 3.10 -15.30 36.02
N LYS A 54 1.81 -14.98 35.97
CA LYS A 54 1.19 -14.14 37.02
C LYS A 54 1.38 -14.81 38.39
N ASN A 55 1.90 -14.05 39.36
CA ASN A 55 2.11 -14.50 40.75
C ASN A 55 3.09 -15.67 40.97
N GLU A 56 3.90 -16.03 39.95
CA GLU A 56 4.91 -17.08 40.05
C GLU A 56 6.32 -16.54 39.74
N LYS A 57 7.35 -17.34 40.04
CA LYS A 57 8.72 -17.02 39.61
C LYS A 57 8.87 -17.26 38.09
N ALA A 58 9.77 -16.50 37.48
CA ALA A 58 10.12 -16.72 36.09
C ALA A 58 10.78 -18.09 35.86
N VAL A 59 10.50 -18.72 34.74
CA VAL A 59 11.02 -20.05 34.39
C VAL A 59 11.66 -19.95 32.99
N SER A 60 12.90 -20.45 32.90
CA SER A 60 13.62 -20.52 31.61
C SER A 60 13.64 -21.95 31.07
N GLY A 61 13.52 -22.10 29.77
CA GLY A 61 13.57 -23.39 29.09
C GLY A 61 13.64 -23.24 27.57
N ILE A 62 13.87 -24.34 26.88
CA ILE A 62 13.92 -24.38 25.42
C ILE A 62 12.49 -24.30 24.89
N LEU A 63 12.21 -23.32 24.03
CA LEU A 63 10.90 -23.19 23.38
C LEU A 63 10.69 -24.32 22.37
N LEU A 64 9.66 -25.12 22.56
CA LEU A 64 9.29 -26.21 21.65
C LEU A 64 8.08 -25.85 20.79
N GLU A 65 7.08 -25.22 21.40
CA GLU A 65 5.83 -24.91 20.74
C GLU A 65 5.31 -23.53 21.15
N LEU A 66 4.79 -22.81 20.18
CA LEU A 66 4.03 -21.58 20.40
C LEU A 66 2.81 -21.59 19.46
N THR A 67 1.63 -21.56 20.06
CA THR A 67 0.34 -21.38 19.39
C THR A 67 -0.39 -20.17 19.96
N ASN A 68 -1.56 -19.85 19.42
CA ASN A 68 -2.38 -18.75 19.96
C ASN A 68 -2.84 -19.00 21.42
N LYS A 69 -2.86 -20.26 21.87
CA LYS A 69 -3.40 -20.65 23.19
C LYS A 69 -2.32 -21.16 24.15
N ILE A 70 -1.31 -21.84 23.63
CA ILE A 70 -0.36 -22.62 24.42
C ILE A 70 1.07 -22.21 24.06
N LEU A 71 1.93 -22.17 25.06
CA LEU A 71 3.37 -22.08 24.95
C LEU A 71 3.99 -23.24 25.72
N THR A 72 4.81 -24.07 25.05
CA THR A 72 5.46 -25.23 25.63
C THR A 72 6.97 -25.06 25.65
N ILE A 73 7.58 -25.27 26.79
CA ILE A 73 9.03 -25.27 26.95
C ILE A 73 9.52 -26.59 27.56
N GLN A 74 10.75 -26.94 27.24
CA GLN A 74 11.48 -28.01 27.90
C GLN A 74 12.35 -27.40 29.04
N VAL A 75 12.12 -27.85 30.25
CA VAL A 75 12.90 -27.45 31.44
C VAL A 75 13.59 -28.69 31.96
N LYS A 76 14.93 -28.77 31.83
CA LYS A 76 15.70 -29.99 32.14
C LYS A 76 15.10 -31.23 31.45
N ASN A 77 14.60 -32.19 32.19
CA ASN A 77 14.03 -33.45 31.72
C ASN A 77 12.47 -33.44 31.69
N SER A 78 11.85 -32.29 31.82
CA SER A 78 10.39 -32.15 31.83
C SER A 78 9.88 -31.19 30.77
N LEU A 79 8.68 -31.46 30.25
CA LEU A 79 7.93 -30.56 29.40
C LEU A 79 6.93 -29.78 30.28
N ARG A 80 6.84 -28.49 30.03
CA ARG A 80 5.86 -27.61 30.67
C ARG A 80 5.09 -26.84 29.61
N SER A 81 3.78 -26.98 29.65
CA SER A 81 2.86 -26.26 28.74
C SER A 81 2.07 -25.24 29.56
N PHE A 82 2.03 -24.01 29.07
CA PHE A 82 1.39 -22.89 29.73
C PHE A 82 0.28 -22.32 28.86
N ASN A 83 -0.85 -21.96 29.44
CA ASN A 83 -1.84 -21.16 28.78
C ASN A 83 -1.29 -19.73 28.61
N ARG A 84 -1.30 -19.19 27.38
CA ARG A 84 -0.77 -17.85 27.09
C ARG A 84 -1.44 -16.73 27.88
N ASN A 85 -2.72 -16.90 28.22
CA ASN A 85 -3.46 -15.89 29.02
C ASN A 85 -2.92 -15.75 30.46
N ASN A 86 -2.18 -16.75 30.95
CA ASN A 86 -1.58 -16.72 32.29
C ASN A 86 -0.13 -16.21 32.28
N ILE A 87 0.41 -15.94 31.08
CA ILE A 87 1.77 -15.43 30.93
C ILE A 87 1.74 -13.90 31.07
N GLU A 88 2.57 -13.38 31.95
CA GLU A 88 2.76 -11.96 32.15
C GLU A 88 3.70 -11.37 31.10
N TYR A 89 4.85 -12.03 30.84
CA TYR A 89 5.77 -11.72 29.78
C TYR A 89 6.54 -12.94 29.30
N VAL A 90 7.07 -12.82 28.08
CA VAL A 90 8.06 -13.73 27.49
C VAL A 90 9.28 -12.92 27.12
N GLU A 91 10.46 -13.41 27.50
CA GLU A 91 11.75 -12.76 27.25
C GLU A 91 12.66 -13.69 26.45
N THR A 92 13.39 -13.13 25.50
CA THR A 92 14.48 -13.80 24.78
C THR A 92 15.77 -13.06 25.06
N GLY A 93 16.91 -13.73 24.98
CA GLY A 93 18.22 -13.09 25.15
C GLY A 93 18.64 -12.17 24.00
N ASP A 94 17.85 -12.11 22.93
CA ASP A 94 18.20 -11.38 21.71
C ASP A 94 17.48 -10.04 21.60
N VAL A 95 18.13 -9.11 20.91
CA VAL A 95 17.56 -7.82 20.57
C VAL A 95 17.17 -7.80 19.09
N VAL A 96 15.95 -7.40 18.76
CA VAL A 96 15.52 -7.19 17.38
C VAL A 96 16.12 -5.89 16.87
N SER A 97 17.10 -6.01 15.97
CA SER A 97 17.71 -4.86 15.32
C SER A 97 16.82 -4.33 14.22
N ASN A 98 16.43 -3.04 14.30
CA ASN A 98 15.67 -2.33 13.26
C ASN A 98 14.39 -3.04 12.77
N PRO A 99 13.41 -3.28 13.65
CA PRO A 99 12.15 -3.90 13.25
C PRO A 99 11.39 -3.01 12.26
N ASN A 100 10.81 -3.62 11.23
CA ASN A 100 9.95 -2.90 10.31
C ASN A 100 8.53 -2.85 10.85
N PHE A 101 7.99 -1.65 11.04
CA PHE A 101 6.61 -1.47 11.52
C PHE A 101 5.61 -1.13 10.40
N SER A 102 6.10 -0.85 9.20
CA SER A 102 5.28 -0.54 8.03
C SER A 102 5.88 -1.17 6.77
N PRO A 103 5.05 -1.45 5.75
CA PRO A 103 5.54 -1.88 4.44
C PRO A 103 6.51 -0.87 3.84
N TYR A 104 7.40 -1.35 2.99
CA TYR A 104 8.32 -0.48 2.27
C TYR A 104 8.65 -1.02 0.88
N LEU A 105 9.08 -0.10 0.00
CA LEU A 105 9.68 -0.40 -1.28
C LEU A 105 11.21 -0.37 -1.13
N TYR A 106 11.86 -1.30 -1.81
CA TYR A 106 13.30 -1.42 -1.84
C TYR A 106 13.78 -1.58 -3.27
N TRP A 107 14.82 -0.83 -3.63
CA TRP A 107 15.46 -0.94 -4.95
C TRP A 107 16.95 -1.14 -4.82
N GLU A 108 17.45 -2.03 -5.65
CA GLU A 108 18.86 -2.10 -5.97
C GLU A 108 19.14 -1.18 -7.15
N VAL A 109 20.07 -0.24 -6.96
CA VAL A 109 20.35 0.82 -7.93
C VAL A 109 21.83 0.87 -8.23
N LYS A 110 22.16 0.98 -9.52
CA LYS A 110 23.53 1.24 -10.00
C LYS A 110 23.61 2.69 -10.45
N SER A 111 24.54 3.45 -9.89
CA SER A 111 24.77 4.85 -10.24
C SER A 111 26.25 5.11 -10.49
N ASN A 112 26.54 5.94 -11.48
CA ASN A 112 27.89 6.43 -11.76
C ASN A 112 28.22 7.71 -10.98
N LYS A 113 27.27 8.20 -10.16
CA LYS A 113 27.43 9.38 -9.31
C LYS A 113 27.23 9.01 -7.85
N THR A 114 28.05 9.56 -6.99
CA THR A 114 27.88 9.55 -5.53
C THR A 114 27.11 10.79 -5.08
N GLY A 115 26.38 10.69 -3.97
CA GLY A 115 25.62 11.80 -3.37
C GLY A 115 24.10 11.73 -3.64
N ASN A 116 23.45 12.87 -3.51
CA ASN A 116 21.98 12.97 -3.64
C ASN A 116 21.53 12.81 -5.10
N LEU A 117 20.69 11.84 -5.35
CA LEU A 117 20.04 11.63 -6.64
C LEU A 117 18.60 12.11 -6.59
N LYS A 118 18.13 12.69 -7.70
CA LYS A 118 16.72 13.06 -7.86
C LYS A 118 15.99 12.00 -8.65
N GLY A 119 14.78 11.66 -8.22
CA GLY A 119 13.94 10.68 -8.89
C GLY A 119 12.46 10.92 -8.62
N ASN A 120 11.62 10.23 -9.40
CA ASN A 120 10.17 10.23 -9.25
C ASN A 120 9.71 8.80 -8.97
N LEU A 121 8.87 8.65 -7.97
CA LEU A 121 8.16 7.41 -7.66
C LEU A 121 6.70 7.56 -8.08
N VAL A 122 6.24 6.63 -8.91
CA VAL A 122 4.83 6.53 -9.35
C VAL A 122 4.29 5.20 -8.88
N TYR A 123 3.08 5.19 -8.36
CA TYR A 123 2.38 3.95 -7.99
C TYR A 123 0.88 4.17 -8.03
N LYS A 124 0.15 3.06 -8.16
CA LYS A 124 -1.30 3.02 -8.05
C LYS A 124 -1.71 2.58 -6.67
N LEU A 125 -2.76 3.18 -6.16
CA LEU A 125 -3.37 2.76 -4.90
C LEU A 125 -4.88 2.68 -5.03
N SER A 126 -5.50 1.90 -4.17
CA SER A 126 -6.93 1.89 -3.92
C SER A 126 -7.28 2.86 -2.80
N ASN A 127 -8.59 3.02 -2.53
CA ASN A 127 -9.09 3.78 -1.39
C ASN A 127 -8.93 5.31 -1.49
N ILE A 128 -8.68 5.82 -2.70
CA ILE A 128 -8.95 7.23 -3.05
C ILE A 128 -9.94 7.20 -4.20
N SER A 129 -11.05 7.88 -4.03
CA SER A 129 -12.11 8.02 -5.02
C SER A 129 -12.63 9.43 -5.04
N TRP A 130 -13.40 9.76 -6.06
CA TRP A 130 -14.13 11.01 -6.10
C TRP A 130 -15.48 10.81 -6.77
N ASP A 131 -16.42 11.68 -6.40
CA ASP A 131 -17.77 11.74 -6.95
C ASP A 131 -18.12 13.19 -7.29
N ALA A 132 -18.90 13.40 -8.37
CA ALA A 132 -19.37 14.73 -8.75
C ALA A 132 -20.72 15.05 -8.07
N ILE A 133 -20.83 16.27 -7.55
CA ILE A 133 -22.09 16.83 -7.04
C ILE A 133 -22.48 18.01 -7.90
N TYR A 134 -23.72 17.98 -8.40
CA TYR A 134 -24.32 19.04 -9.18
C TYR A 134 -25.35 19.77 -8.31
N ARG A 135 -25.17 21.09 -8.12
CA ARG A 135 -26.10 21.94 -7.37
C ARG A 135 -26.72 22.93 -8.34
N LEU A 136 -28.02 22.79 -8.60
CA LEU A 136 -28.79 23.73 -9.39
C LEU A 136 -29.66 24.57 -8.49
N THR A 137 -29.46 25.88 -8.48
CA THR A 137 -30.31 26.84 -7.83
C THR A 137 -31.16 27.55 -8.88
N THR A 138 -32.45 27.40 -8.87
CA THR A 138 -33.36 28.05 -9.83
C THR A 138 -33.84 29.39 -9.29
N ASN A 139 -33.84 30.37 -10.19
CA ASN A 139 -34.40 31.70 -9.90
C ASN A 139 -35.56 31.94 -10.87
N GLY A 140 -36.74 31.41 -10.53
CA GLY A 140 -37.93 31.40 -11.37
C GLY A 140 -38.03 30.17 -12.28
N GLN A 141 -38.77 30.25 -13.37
CA GLN A 141 -39.07 29.11 -14.25
C GLN A 141 -38.04 28.86 -15.37
N THR A 142 -37.21 29.85 -15.68
CA THR A 142 -36.38 29.82 -16.88
C THR A 142 -34.89 30.19 -16.67
N LYS A 143 -34.47 30.38 -15.44
CA LYS A 143 -33.10 30.73 -15.11
C LYS A 143 -32.61 29.98 -13.89
N GLY A 144 -31.36 29.58 -13.92
CA GLY A 144 -30.75 28.92 -12.78
C GLY A 144 -29.22 29.13 -12.76
N GLU A 145 -28.63 28.76 -11.66
CA GLU A 145 -27.18 28.76 -11.46
C GLU A 145 -26.74 27.33 -11.14
N LEU A 146 -25.82 26.81 -11.93
CA LEU A 146 -25.26 25.48 -11.75
C LEU A 146 -23.84 25.59 -11.18
N VAL A 147 -23.63 24.89 -10.08
CA VAL A 147 -22.30 24.67 -9.47
C VAL A 147 -21.99 23.20 -9.51
N VAL A 148 -20.79 22.85 -9.97
CA VAL A 148 -20.30 21.45 -9.98
C VAL A 148 -19.11 21.32 -9.05
N GLU A 149 -19.24 20.43 -8.09
CA GLU A 149 -18.22 20.14 -7.09
C GLU A 149 -17.76 18.68 -7.18
N GLY A 150 -16.48 18.46 -6.88
CA GLY A 150 -15.93 17.12 -6.71
C GLY A 150 -15.73 16.81 -5.22
N VAL A 151 -16.30 15.73 -4.73
CA VAL A 151 -16.03 15.22 -3.38
C VAL A 151 -14.97 14.13 -3.48
N ILE A 152 -13.81 14.39 -2.94
CA ILE A 152 -12.65 13.48 -2.95
C ILE A 152 -12.61 12.78 -1.59
N SER A 153 -12.62 11.45 -1.59
CA SER A 153 -12.55 10.61 -0.38
C SER A 153 -11.18 9.97 -0.26
N ASN A 154 -10.44 10.29 0.81
CA ASN A 154 -9.18 9.65 1.14
C ASN A 154 -9.39 8.55 2.19
N ASN A 155 -9.76 7.35 1.76
CA ASN A 155 -9.90 6.18 2.62
C ASN A 155 -8.57 5.40 2.80
N SER A 156 -7.45 5.96 2.33
CA SER A 156 -6.12 5.38 2.56
C SER A 156 -5.60 5.67 3.97
N SER A 157 -4.43 5.16 4.29
CA SER A 157 -3.70 5.43 5.54
C SER A 157 -2.68 6.57 5.41
N LYS A 158 -2.64 7.26 4.25
CA LYS A 158 -1.62 8.27 3.95
C LYS A 158 -2.21 9.66 3.94
N ASN A 159 -1.47 10.61 4.51
CA ASN A 159 -1.73 12.05 4.38
C ASN A 159 -1.03 12.59 3.14
N TYR A 160 -1.69 13.49 2.42
CA TYR A 160 -1.16 14.19 1.25
C TYR A 160 -1.00 15.68 1.56
N ILE A 161 0.23 16.16 1.52
CA ILE A 161 0.56 17.54 1.87
C ILE A 161 1.09 18.24 0.63
N ASN A 162 0.61 19.49 0.38
CA ASN A 162 1.00 20.31 -0.76
C ASN A 162 0.89 19.55 -2.12
N THR A 163 -0.20 18.85 -2.31
CA THR A 163 -0.42 17.92 -3.43
C THR A 163 -1.24 18.57 -4.52
N ASN A 164 -0.82 18.45 -5.78
CA ASN A 164 -1.64 18.78 -6.93
C ASN A 164 -2.59 17.62 -7.21
N VAL A 165 -3.87 17.90 -7.34
CA VAL A 165 -4.92 16.90 -7.56
C VAL A 165 -5.61 17.14 -8.90
N ASN A 166 -5.70 16.08 -9.69
CA ASN A 166 -6.48 16.02 -10.91
C ASN A 166 -7.53 14.92 -10.76
N LEU A 167 -8.77 15.24 -11.08
CA LEU A 167 -9.89 14.31 -11.11
C LEU A 167 -10.04 13.81 -12.55
N VAL A 168 -10.22 12.51 -12.71
CA VAL A 168 -10.34 11.89 -14.04
C VAL A 168 -11.68 11.17 -14.12
N GLU A 169 -12.48 11.51 -15.10
CA GLU A 169 -13.73 10.86 -15.46
C GLU A 169 -13.58 10.14 -16.80
N GLY A 170 -14.18 8.96 -16.93
CA GLY A 170 -14.19 8.18 -18.16
C GLY A 170 -13.83 6.71 -17.97
N LYS A 171 -13.96 5.92 -19.03
CA LYS A 171 -13.60 4.51 -19.03
C LYS A 171 -12.13 4.34 -19.34
N ILE A 172 -11.32 4.09 -18.32
CA ILE A 172 -9.93 3.68 -18.50
C ILE A 172 -9.93 2.21 -18.95
N ASN A 173 -9.62 1.95 -20.20
CA ASN A 173 -9.44 0.59 -20.71
C ASN A 173 -8.22 -0.04 -20.02
N LYS A 174 -8.48 -0.95 -19.08
CA LYS A 174 -7.42 -1.77 -18.46
C LYS A 174 -7.18 -2.96 -19.36
N VAL A 175 -5.95 -3.15 -19.84
CA VAL A 175 -5.55 -4.42 -20.43
C VAL A 175 -5.77 -5.51 -19.37
N LYS A 176 -6.72 -6.41 -19.62
CA LYS A 176 -6.91 -7.58 -18.74
C LYS A 176 -5.65 -8.42 -18.87
N SER A 177 -4.97 -8.70 -17.76
CA SER A 177 -3.94 -9.74 -17.74
C SER A 177 -4.61 -11.06 -18.16
N ILE A 178 -4.17 -11.61 -19.27
CA ILE A 178 -4.63 -12.93 -19.70
C ILE A 178 -4.01 -13.93 -18.73
N ASN A 179 -4.82 -14.48 -17.84
CA ASN A 179 -4.46 -15.66 -17.08
C ASN A 179 -4.39 -16.82 -18.06
N ASN A 180 -3.18 -17.12 -18.54
CA ASN A 180 -2.89 -18.29 -19.36
C ASN A 180 -2.94 -19.56 -18.50
N ASN A 181 -4.14 -20.07 -18.25
CA ASN A 181 -4.38 -21.43 -17.79
C ASN A 181 -5.23 -22.20 -18.82
N ASN A 182 -4.81 -22.20 -20.08
CA ASN A 182 -5.30 -23.17 -21.06
C ASN A 182 -4.22 -23.40 -22.12
N TYR A 183 -3.47 -24.46 -21.96
CA TYR A 183 -2.69 -25.07 -23.04
C TYR A 183 -3.64 -25.72 -24.04
N GLY A 184 -4.17 -24.93 -24.95
CA GLY A 184 -4.85 -25.37 -26.16
C GLY A 184 -4.06 -24.87 -27.36
N LYS A 185 -3.58 -25.79 -28.18
CA LYS A 185 -2.94 -25.50 -29.47
C LYS A 185 -3.82 -24.55 -30.27
N MET A 186 -3.31 -23.35 -30.59
CA MET A 186 -3.86 -22.48 -31.61
C MET A 186 -2.82 -22.29 -32.70
N GLU A 187 -3.21 -22.69 -33.92
CA GLU A 187 -2.49 -22.46 -35.17
C GLU A 187 -2.22 -20.97 -35.38
N MET A 188 -0.98 -20.69 -35.77
CA MET A 188 -0.51 -19.36 -36.14
C MET A 188 -1.19 -18.95 -37.46
N SER A 189 -2.22 -18.13 -37.39
CA SER A 189 -2.62 -17.30 -38.50
C SER A 189 -1.88 -15.96 -38.42
N ARG A 190 -0.87 -15.77 -39.26
CA ARG A 190 -0.15 -14.51 -39.43
C ARG A 190 -1.05 -13.53 -40.19
N SER A 191 -1.70 -12.61 -39.49
CA SER A 191 -2.11 -11.34 -40.07
C SER A 191 -1.31 -10.22 -39.42
N LEU A 192 -0.49 -9.55 -40.20
CA LEU A 192 0.24 -8.35 -39.82
C LEU A 192 -0.77 -7.25 -39.44
N PRO A 193 -0.66 -6.62 -38.25
CA PRO A 193 -1.49 -5.47 -37.98
C PRO A 193 -1.06 -4.29 -38.85
N ASN A 194 -2.02 -3.72 -39.55
CA ASN A 194 -1.89 -2.52 -40.35
C ASN A 194 -1.53 -1.34 -39.40
N LYS A 195 -0.37 -0.76 -39.59
CA LYS A 195 0.05 0.47 -38.93
C LYS A 195 -0.85 1.61 -39.40
N ASN A 196 -1.36 2.41 -38.50
CA ASN A 196 -1.99 3.72 -38.58
C ASN A 196 -3.51 3.77 -38.35
N THR A 197 -3.92 3.40 -37.18
CA THR A 197 -4.98 4.10 -36.44
C THR A 197 -4.55 4.20 -34.99
N PRO A 198 -4.47 5.40 -34.37
CA PRO A 198 -4.33 5.47 -32.93
C PRO A 198 -5.57 4.78 -32.35
N ASP A 199 -5.39 3.70 -31.58
CA ASP A 199 -6.44 3.21 -30.73
C ASP A 199 -6.95 4.40 -29.93
N ALA A 200 -8.23 4.72 -30.07
CA ALA A 200 -8.87 5.77 -29.33
C ALA A 200 -8.70 5.42 -27.84
N LEU A 201 -7.73 6.03 -27.20
CA LEU A 201 -7.69 6.17 -25.75
C LEU A 201 -9.03 6.80 -25.40
N GLY A 202 -9.94 6.01 -24.78
CA GLY A 202 -11.32 6.38 -24.58
C GLY A 202 -11.46 7.80 -24.04
N ASP A 203 -12.52 8.50 -24.43
CA ASP A 203 -12.83 9.85 -24.00
C ASP A 203 -12.80 9.92 -22.47
N TYR A 204 -11.79 10.58 -21.93
CA TYR A 204 -11.73 10.91 -20.51
C TYR A 204 -11.55 12.41 -20.36
N HIS A 205 -12.22 12.93 -19.34
CA HIS A 205 -12.12 14.33 -18.96
C HIS A 205 -11.23 14.45 -17.72
N ILE A 206 -10.37 15.45 -17.71
CA ILE A 206 -9.47 15.76 -16.59
C ILE A 206 -9.87 17.11 -16.03
N TYR A 207 -10.20 17.13 -14.73
CA TYR A 207 -10.53 18.34 -14.00
C TYR A 207 -9.43 18.62 -12.98
N SER A 208 -8.81 19.79 -13.03
CA SER A 208 -7.79 20.19 -12.07
C SER A 208 -8.47 20.73 -10.82
N ALA A 209 -8.30 20.04 -9.68
CA ALA A 209 -8.71 20.52 -8.38
C ALA A 209 -7.65 21.46 -7.74
N GLY A 210 -6.55 21.71 -8.46
CA GLY A 210 -5.49 22.58 -8.00
C GLY A 210 -4.61 21.99 -6.90
N LYS A 211 -3.96 22.89 -6.14
CA LYS A 211 -3.05 22.51 -5.07
C LYS A 211 -3.76 22.49 -3.72
N ILE A 212 -3.80 21.32 -3.12
CA ILE A 212 -4.39 21.07 -1.81
C ILE A 212 -3.28 21.11 -0.77
N LYS A 213 -3.38 21.98 0.26
CA LYS A 213 -2.37 22.12 1.30
C LYS A 213 -2.26 20.88 2.20
N ASN A 214 -3.40 20.37 2.62
CA ASN A 214 -3.48 19.21 3.49
C ASN A 214 -4.72 18.39 3.16
N PHE A 215 -4.53 17.09 2.97
CA PHE A 215 -5.59 16.11 2.74
C PHE A 215 -5.27 14.86 3.54
N THR A 216 -5.86 14.74 4.71
CA THR A 216 -5.51 13.71 5.68
C THR A 216 -6.15 12.37 5.38
N ALA A 217 -5.61 11.32 5.98
CA ALA A 217 -6.23 10.01 5.95
C ALA A 217 -7.62 10.05 6.58
N LYS A 218 -8.59 9.35 5.96
CA LYS A 218 -9.99 9.28 6.41
C LYS A 218 -10.76 10.61 6.31
N GLU A 219 -10.34 11.48 5.44
CA GLU A 219 -10.96 12.77 5.18
C GLU A 219 -11.70 12.77 3.85
N ASN A 220 -12.80 13.53 3.78
CA ASN A 220 -13.47 13.91 2.55
C ASN A 220 -13.23 15.40 2.31
N LEU A 221 -12.87 15.74 1.09
CA LEU A 221 -12.59 17.10 0.66
C LEU A 221 -13.49 17.47 -0.52
N THR A 222 -14.21 18.56 -0.42
CA THR A 222 -15.00 19.12 -1.53
C THR A 222 -14.22 20.21 -2.23
N VAL A 223 -14.12 20.12 -3.56
CA VAL A 223 -13.45 21.09 -4.42
C VAL A 223 -14.39 21.55 -5.54
N GLY A 224 -14.35 22.82 -5.89
CA GLY A 224 -15.08 23.34 -7.04
C GLY A 224 -14.47 22.83 -8.34
N ILE A 225 -15.31 22.36 -9.26
CA ILE A 225 -14.91 21.95 -10.62
C ILE A 225 -15.35 23.03 -11.62
N TYR A 226 -16.61 23.41 -11.58
CA TYR A 226 -17.20 24.45 -12.41
C TYR A 226 -18.16 25.32 -11.60
N GLY A 227 -18.30 26.55 -12.05
CA GLY A 227 -19.35 27.43 -11.63
C GLY A 227 -18.93 28.63 -10.77
N PRO A 228 -19.90 29.49 -10.54
CA PRO A 228 -21.29 29.39 -10.98
C PRO A 228 -21.48 29.58 -12.48
N LEU A 229 -22.28 28.72 -13.12
CA LEU A 229 -22.67 28.81 -14.51
C LEU A 229 -24.16 29.20 -14.59
N ASN A 230 -24.47 30.26 -15.32
CA ASN A 230 -25.86 30.65 -15.61
C ASN A 230 -26.45 29.64 -16.62
N VAL A 231 -27.58 29.05 -16.32
CA VAL A 231 -28.30 28.06 -17.12
C VAL A 231 -29.76 28.42 -17.30
#